data_339561ccc58b8684a0156ce7d01917cb
#
_entry.id   339561ccc58b8684a0156ce7d01917cb
#
_cell.length_a   1.000
_cell.length_b   1.000
_cell.length_c   1.000
_cell.angle_alpha   90.00
_cell.angle_beta   90.00
_cell.angle_gamma   90.00
#
_symmetry.space_group_name_H-M   'P 1'
#
loop_
_entity.id
_entity.type
_entity.pdbx_description
1 polymer ?
#
loop_
_entity_poly.entity_id
_entity_poly.type
_entity_poly.pdbx_seq_one_letter_code
_entity_poly.pdbx_strand_id
1 'polypeptide(L)'
;MCAGLIGYRSLTKTGQARRVGVYGFGAAAHIVTQVARFQGREIYAFTRRGDREGQGFALSLGAAWAGDSDTLPPEKLDAAVIFAPAGELVPLALKAVAKGGTVVCGGIHMSDIPALPYELLWEERSVCSVANLTRRDGEEFFALAPRVPVRTTVQTFPLSEANEALDCLRSGHIKGAAVLVPDEHLRRA
;
A
#
# COMPACT_ATOMS: atom_id res chain seq x y z
N MET A 1 -10.61 -0.57 9.23
CA MET A 1 -11.56 -1.09 8.23
C MET A 1 -11.32 -0.45 6.85
N CYS A 2 -11.37 0.87 6.67
CA CYS A 2 -11.17 1.55 5.38
C CYS A 2 -9.86 1.12 4.69
N ALA A 3 -8.72 1.19 5.38
CA ALA A 3 -7.42 0.82 4.84
C ALA A 3 -7.35 -0.63 4.30
N GLY A 4 -7.98 -1.59 5.00
CA GLY A 4 -8.05 -2.98 4.54
C GLY A 4 -8.89 -3.13 3.28
N LEU A 5 -10.04 -2.47 3.23
CA LEU A 5 -10.97 -2.57 2.10
C LEU A 5 -10.44 -1.87 0.84
N ILE A 6 -9.86 -0.66 0.97
CA ILE A 6 -9.26 0.02 -0.17
C ILE A 6 -8.01 -0.72 -0.67
N GLY A 7 -7.24 -1.29 0.26
CA GLY A 7 -6.12 -2.15 -0.07
C GLY A 7 -6.55 -3.38 -0.87
N TYR A 8 -7.59 -4.07 -0.40
CA TYR A 8 -8.15 -5.25 -1.07
C TYR A 8 -8.66 -4.90 -2.47
N ARG A 9 -9.46 -3.83 -2.60
CA ARG A 9 -9.93 -3.39 -3.92
C ARG A 9 -8.79 -3.03 -4.87
N SER A 10 -7.76 -2.34 -4.38
CA SER A 10 -6.58 -2.04 -5.20
C SER A 10 -5.88 -3.33 -5.65
N LEU A 11 -5.78 -4.30 -4.76
CA LEU A 11 -5.21 -5.61 -5.09
C LEU A 11 -6.06 -6.36 -6.12
N THR A 12 -7.39 -6.33 -6.03
CA THR A 12 -8.26 -6.98 -7.02
C THR A 12 -8.11 -6.38 -8.41
N LYS A 13 -7.82 -5.06 -8.51
CA LYS A 13 -7.54 -4.39 -9.78
C LYS A 13 -6.24 -4.85 -10.45
N THR A 14 -5.33 -5.49 -9.73
CA THR A 14 -4.13 -6.08 -10.33
C THR A 14 -4.37 -7.44 -11.02
N GLY A 15 -5.62 -7.91 -11.02
CA GLY A 15 -5.98 -9.18 -11.65
C GLY A 15 -5.21 -10.37 -11.09
N GLN A 16 -4.62 -11.16 -11.97
CA GLN A 16 -3.85 -12.37 -11.63
C GLN A 16 -2.34 -12.11 -11.43
N ALA A 17 -1.94 -10.84 -11.28
CA ALA A 17 -0.55 -10.47 -11.05
C ALA A 17 0.05 -11.27 -9.89
N ARG A 18 1.20 -11.91 -10.12
CA ARG A 18 1.94 -12.66 -9.12
C ARG A 18 2.93 -11.76 -8.39
N ARG A 19 3.72 -11.00 -9.12
CA ARG A 19 4.68 -10.02 -8.57
C ARG A 19 4.05 -8.64 -8.54
N VAL A 20 3.74 -8.15 -7.34
CA VAL A 20 3.02 -6.90 -7.16
C VAL A 20 3.88 -5.89 -6.40
N GLY A 21 4.15 -4.76 -7.03
CA GLY A 21 4.77 -3.61 -6.38
C GLY A 21 3.77 -2.87 -5.49
N VAL A 22 4.22 -2.40 -4.33
CA VAL A 22 3.41 -1.57 -3.44
C VAL A 22 4.21 -0.32 -3.08
N TYR A 23 3.80 0.82 -3.63
CA TYR A 23 4.40 2.13 -3.42
C TYR A 23 3.71 2.88 -2.30
N GLY A 24 4.47 3.18 -1.23
CA GLY A 24 3.95 3.73 0.02
C GLY A 24 3.46 2.63 0.97
N PHE A 25 4.28 2.34 1.99
CA PHE A 25 4.08 1.20 2.89
C PHE A 25 3.46 1.63 4.23
N GLY A 26 2.21 2.13 4.18
CA GLY A 26 1.40 2.56 5.32
C GLY A 26 0.27 1.60 5.69
N ALA A 27 -0.82 2.15 6.26
CA ALA A 27 -1.95 1.40 6.80
C ALA A 27 -2.62 0.43 5.80
N ALA A 28 -2.78 0.79 4.54
CA ALA A 28 -3.35 -0.12 3.54
C ALA A 28 -2.35 -1.19 3.11
N ALA A 29 -1.10 -0.79 2.88
CA ALA A 29 -0.05 -1.67 2.39
C ALA A 29 0.24 -2.82 3.35
N HIS A 30 0.36 -2.55 4.68
CA HIS A 30 0.68 -3.60 5.65
C HIS A 30 -0.42 -4.67 5.77
N ILE A 31 -1.69 -4.30 5.56
CA ILE A 31 -2.80 -5.25 5.55
C ILE A 31 -2.81 -6.04 4.24
N VAL A 32 -2.75 -5.35 3.10
CA VAL A 32 -2.88 -6.01 1.80
C VAL A 32 -1.70 -6.90 1.46
N THR A 33 -0.50 -6.60 1.96
CA THR A 33 0.67 -7.46 1.81
C THR A 33 0.42 -8.85 2.39
N GLN A 34 -0.19 -8.94 3.58
CA GLN A 34 -0.50 -10.22 4.20
C GLN A 34 -1.57 -10.99 3.41
N VAL A 35 -2.58 -10.28 2.90
CA VAL A 35 -3.62 -10.87 2.03
C VAL A 35 -3.01 -11.39 0.73
N ALA A 36 -2.20 -10.59 0.06
CA ALA A 36 -1.55 -10.96 -1.20
C ALA A 36 -0.64 -12.19 -1.03
N ARG A 37 0.14 -12.24 0.05
CA ARG A 37 0.94 -13.41 0.39
C ARG A 37 0.11 -14.67 0.61
N PHE A 38 -0.99 -14.55 1.33
CA PHE A 38 -1.91 -15.69 1.52
C PHE A 38 -2.48 -16.18 0.19
N GLN A 39 -2.63 -15.29 -0.80
CA GLN A 39 -3.02 -15.63 -2.17
C GLN A 39 -1.86 -16.18 -3.02
N GLY A 40 -0.66 -16.37 -2.46
CA GLY A 40 0.52 -16.85 -3.18
C GLY A 40 1.21 -15.81 -4.05
N ARG A 41 0.96 -14.51 -3.82
CA ARG A 41 1.61 -13.41 -4.54
C ARG A 41 2.88 -12.98 -3.83
N GLU A 42 3.82 -12.44 -4.60
CA GLU A 42 5.08 -11.87 -4.14
C GLU A 42 4.96 -10.35 -4.09
N ILE A 43 5.22 -9.74 -2.94
CA ILE A 43 5.12 -8.29 -2.74
C ILE A 43 6.51 -7.66 -2.75
N TYR A 44 6.63 -6.61 -3.55
CA TYR A 44 7.81 -5.74 -3.66
C TYR A 44 7.44 -4.39 -3.08
N ALA A 45 8.00 -4.06 -1.92
CA ALA A 45 7.65 -2.84 -1.19
C ALA A 45 8.57 -1.68 -1.58
N PHE A 46 7.97 -0.54 -1.91
CA PHE A 46 8.65 0.69 -2.26
C PHE A 46 8.33 1.77 -1.24
N THR A 47 9.36 2.30 -0.60
CA THR A 47 9.25 3.31 0.44
C THR A 47 9.90 4.62 0.02
N ARG A 48 9.80 5.65 0.84
CA ARG A 48 10.58 6.87 0.62
C ARG A 48 12.07 6.55 0.64
N ARG A 49 12.85 7.36 -0.07
CA ARG A 49 14.31 7.22 -0.09
C ARG A 49 14.89 7.20 1.33
N GLY A 50 15.67 6.15 1.62
CA GLY A 50 16.35 5.99 2.91
C GLY A 50 15.46 5.51 4.07
N ASP A 51 14.19 5.22 3.85
CA ASP A 51 13.28 4.69 4.89
C ASP A 51 13.57 3.22 5.20
N ARG A 52 14.69 2.98 5.88
CA ARG A 52 15.14 1.63 6.27
C ARG A 52 14.16 0.95 7.24
N GLU A 53 13.49 1.74 8.04
CA GLU A 53 12.53 1.24 9.01
C GLU A 53 11.26 0.71 8.33
N GLY A 54 10.69 1.47 7.39
CA GLY A 54 9.57 1.02 6.57
C GLY A 54 9.92 -0.19 5.70
N GLN A 55 11.14 -0.24 5.13
CA GLN A 55 11.62 -1.40 4.38
C GLN A 55 11.72 -2.64 5.28
N GLY A 56 12.31 -2.51 6.47
CA GLY A 56 12.40 -3.59 7.46
C GLY A 56 11.02 -4.07 7.91
N PHE A 57 10.07 -3.15 8.11
CA PHE A 57 8.69 -3.50 8.43
C PHE A 57 8.02 -4.29 7.29
N ALA A 58 8.17 -3.87 6.05
CA ALA A 58 7.63 -4.60 4.89
C ALA A 58 8.20 -6.03 4.81
N LEU A 59 9.51 -6.18 4.96
CA LEU A 59 10.17 -7.50 4.98
C LEU A 59 9.67 -8.38 6.14
N SER A 60 9.44 -7.80 7.32
CA SER A 60 8.91 -8.54 8.49
C SER A 60 7.50 -9.09 8.26
N LEU A 61 6.70 -8.43 7.41
CA LEU A 61 5.40 -8.90 6.95
C LEU A 61 5.50 -9.86 5.76
N GLY A 62 6.75 -10.10 5.29
CA GLY A 62 7.12 -11.07 4.26
C GLY A 62 7.00 -10.54 2.85
N ALA A 63 7.23 -9.25 2.64
CA ALA A 63 7.56 -8.77 1.31
C ALA A 63 8.81 -9.53 0.78
N ALA A 64 8.81 -9.90 -0.49
CA ALA A 64 9.92 -10.59 -1.12
C ALA A 64 11.13 -9.66 -1.30
N TRP A 65 10.86 -8.36 -1.42
CA TRP A 65 11.87 -7.32 -1.56
C TRP A 65 11.33 -5.99 -1.02
N ALA A 66 12.23 -5.14 -0.54
CA ALA A 66 11.91 -3.77 -0.16
C ALA A 66 13.07 -2.82 -0.53
N GLY A 67 12.73 -1.63 -1.03
CA GLY A 67 13.71 -0.63 -1.41
C GLY A 67 13.11 0.76 -1.61
N ASP A 68 13.96 1.70 -2.01
CA ASP A 68 13.57 3.08 -2.29
C ASP A 68 12.68 3.14 -3.53
N SER A 69 11.71 4.05 -3.57
CA SER A 69 10.70 4.14 -4.64
C SER A 69 11.29 4.48 -6.02
N ASP A 70 12.49 5.03 -6.08
CA ASP A 70 13.23 5.36 -7.30
C ASP A 70 14.22 4.26 -7.72
N THR A 71 14.31 3.17 -6.98
CA THR A 71 15.15 2.02 -7.28
C THR A 71 14.35 0.96 -8.05
N LEU A 72 14.90 0.42 -9.11
CA LEU A 72 14.24 -0.69 -9.81
C LEU A 72 14.32 -1.98 -8.98
N PRO A 73 13.25 -2.77 -8.94
CA PRO A 73 13.27 -4.07 -8.29
C PRO A 73 14.17 -5.05 -9.08
N PRO A 74 14.63 -6.14 -8.45
CA PRO A 74 15.49 -7.13 -9.12
C PRO A 74 14.82 -7.81 -10.31
N GLU A 75 13.49 -7.85 -10.32
CA GLU A 75 12.69 -8.45 -11.39
C GLU A 75 11.57 -7.52 -11.82
N LYS A 76 11.12 -7.64 -13.08
CA LYS A 76 9.93 -6.91 -13.55
C LYS A 76 8.69 -7.41 -12.83
N LEU A 77 7.82 -6.46 -12.49
CA LEU A 77 6.56 -6.73 -11.79
C LEU A 77 5.42 -6.95 -12.78
N ASP A 78 4.44 -7.75 -12.39
CA ASP A 78 3.23 -7.93 -13.21
C ASP A 78 2.24 -6.76 -13.00
N ALA A 79 2.24 -6.16 -11.81
CA ALA A 79 1.46 -4.98 -11.51
C ALA A 79 2.10 -4.17 -10.37
N ALA A 80 1.62 -2.93 -10.22
CA ALA A 80 1.98 -2.08 -9.08
C ALA A 80 0.74 -1.38 -8.51
N VAL A 81 0.70 -1.18 -7.20
CA VAL A 81 -0.31 -0.39 -6.49
C VAL A 81 0.38 0.80 -5.82
N ILE A 82 -0.14 1.99 -6.01
CA ILE A 82 0.38 3.23 -5.42
C ILE A 82 -0.61 3.70 -4.36
N PHE A 83 -0.21 3.63 -3.09
CA PHE A 83 -0.98 4.17 -1.96
C PHE A 83 -0.48 5.54 -1.52
N ALA A 84 0.77 5.88 -1.80
CA ALA A 84 1.31 7.19 -1.49
C ALA A 84 0.67 8.28 -2.37
N PRO A 85 0.35 9.46 -1.83
CA PRO A 85 -0.34 10.52 -2.57
C PRO A 85 0.64 11.34 -3.45
N ALA A 86 1.43 10.66 -4.27
CA ALA A 86 2.50 11.26 -5.07
C ALA A 86 2.42 10.79 -6.53
N GLY A 87 2.01 11.68 -7.44
CA GLY A 87 1.85 11.39 -8.87
C GLY A 87 3.15 11.02 -9.57
N GLU A 88 4.27 11.51 -9.08
CA GLU A 88 5.62 11.16 -9.56
C GLU A 88 5.95 9.67 -9.46
N LEU A 89 5.23 8.92 -8.64
CA LEU A 89 5.40 7.47 -8.53
C LEU A 89 4.83 6.71 -9.73
N VAL A 90 3.92 7.30 -10.49
CA VAL A 90 3.31 6.64 -11.66
C VAL A 90 4.34 6.29 -12.72
N PRO A 91 5.19 7.23 -13.21
CA PRO A 91 6.23 6.86 -14.16
C PRO A 91 7.28 5.90 -13.57
N LEU A 92 7.56 5.97 -12.27
CA LEU A 92 8.47 5.03 -11.60
C LEU A 92 7.88 3.61 -11.58
N ALA A 93 6.60 3.48 -11.23
CA ALA A 93 5.89 2.21 -11.24
C ALA A 93 5.79 1.63 -12.67
N LEU A 94 5.52 2.47 -13.68
CA LEU A 94 5.52 2.05 -15.09
C LEU A 94 6.87 1.50 -15.55
N LYS A 95 7.97 2.07 -15.07
CA LYS A 95 9.33 1.55 -15.34
C LYS A 95 9.55 0.18 -14.68
N ALA A 96 8.92 -0.09 -13.54
CA ALA A 96 9.10 -1.32 -12.80
C ALA A 96 8.25 -2.48 -13.34
N VAL A 97 7.06 -2.20 -13.92
CA VAL A 97 6.17 -3.24 -14.45
C VAL A 97 6.62 -3.76 -15.82
N ALA A 98 6.32 -5.01 -16.09
CA ALA A 98 6.56 -5.67 -17.37
C ALA A 98 5.58 -5.15 -18.46
N LYS A 99 5.75 -5.61 -19.69
CA LYS A 99 4.79 -5.45 -20.78
C LYS A 99 3.43 -6.04 -20.34
N GLY A 100 2.34 -5.38 -20.69
CA GLY A 100 0.99 -5.76 -20.24
C GLY A 100 0.71 -5.48 -18.75
N GLY A 101 1.68 -4.95 -18.02
CA GLY A 101 1.56 -4.68 -16.60
C GLY A 101 0.60 -3.53 -16.27
N THR A 102 -0.01 -3.57 -15.08
CA THR A 102 -0.98 -2.57 -14.64
C THR A 102 -0.48 -1.79 -13.43
N VAL A 103 -0.57 -0.47 -13.49
CA VAL A 103 -0.35 0.43 -12.35
C VAL A 103 -1.69 0.90 -11.81
N VAL A 104 -1.97 0.63 -10.55
CA VAL A 104 -3.22 0.98 -9.85
C VAL A 104 -2.96 2.11 -8.87
N CYS A 105 -3.54 3.29 -9.11
CA CYS A 105 -3.49 4.42 -8.18
C CYS A 105 -4.61 4.26 -7.13
N GLY A 106 -4.23 3.83 -5.92
CA GLY A 106 -5.13 3.66 -4.77
C GLY A 106 -5.06 4.79 -3.74
N GLY A 107 -4.12 5.73 -3.91
CA GLY A 107 -4.01 6.93 -3.08
C GLY A 107 -5.11 7.94 -3.40
N ILE A 108 -5.60 8.63 -2.37
CA ILE A 108 -6.51 9.77 -2.51
C ILE A 108 -5.71 11.08 -2.40
N HIS A 109 -6.17 12.16 -3.05
CA HIS A 109 -5.47 13.45 -3.08
C HIS A 109 -4.03 13.36 -3.62
N MET A 110 -3.82 12.55 -4.64
CA MET A 110 -2.52 12.49 -5.31
C MET A 110 -2.16 13.82 -5.95
N SER A 111 -0.88 14.18 -5.92
CA SER A 111 -0.36 15.26 -6.74
C SER A 111 -0.49 14.93 -8.23
N ASP A 112 -0.32 15.93 -9.09
CA ASP A 112 -0.36 15.75 -10.54
C ASP A 112 0.62 14.66 -10.99
N ILE A 113 0.19 13.88 -11.96
CA ILE A 113 1.09 12.92 -12.64
C ILE A 113 1.93 13.74 -13.62
N PRO A 114 3.26 13.73 -13.51
CA PRO A 114 4.11 14.48 -14.42
C PRO A 114 3.99 13.95 -15.85
N ALA A 115 4.35 14.79 -16.83
CA ALA A 115 4.50 14.33 -18.20
C ALA A 115 5.48 13.13 -18.24
N LEU A 116 5.11 12.11 -18.99
CA LEU A 116 5.92 10.91 -19.13
C LEU A 116 6.07 10.53 -20.60
N PRO A 117 7.22 9.94 -20.99
CA PRO A 117 7.41 9.42 -22.34
C PRO A 117 6.41 8.32 -22.65
N TYR A 118 5.81 8.36 -23.85
CA TYR A 118 4.84 7.35 -24.29
C TYR A 118 5.40 5.92 -24.24
N GLU A 119 6.71 5.76 -24.41
CA GLU A 119 7.39 4.47 -24.29
C GLU A 119 7.17 3.75 -22.95
N LEU A 120 6.90 4.51 -21.86
CA LEU A 120 6.57 3.92 -20.55
C LEU A 120 5.17 3.31 -20.52
N LEU A 121 4.26 3.78 -21.36
CA LEU A 121 2.90 3.24 -21.49
C LEU A 121 2.79 2.23 -22.63
N TRP A 122 3.68 2.34 -23.62
CA TRP A 122 3.76 1.43 -24.74
C TRP A 122 3.85 -0.04 -24.28
N GLU A 123 3.51 -0.98 -25.13
CA GLU A 123 3.53 -2.43 -24.86
C GLU A 123 2.42 -2.86 -23.89
N GLU A 124 1.21 -2.34 -24.11
CA GLU A 124 -0.03 -2.71 -23.42
C GLU A 124 -0.03 -2.45 -21.91
N ARG A 125 0.86 -1.59 -21.40
CA ARG A 125 0.80 -1.16 -20.01
C ARG A 125 -0.43 -0.29 -19.78
N SER A 126 -1.03 -0.42 -18.60
CA SER A 126 -2.21 0.36 -18.22
C SER A 126 -2.00 1.09 -16.90
N VAL A 127 -2.63 2.26 -16.78
CA VAL A 127 -2.76 3.00 -15.52
C VAL A 127 -4.24 3.16 -15.22
N CYS A 128 -4.67 2.77 -14.04
CA CYS A 128 -6.04 2.95 -13.60
C CYS A 128 -6.09 3.44 -12.15
N SER A 129 -7.25 3.93 -11.72
CA SER A 129 -7.44 4.40 -10.35
C SER A 129 -8.50 3.59 -9.60
N VAL A 130 -8.49 3.72 -8.29
CA VAL A 130 -9.52 3.24 -7.38
C VAL A 130 -10.13 4.45 -6.70
N ALA A 131 -11.42 4.68 -6.91
CA ALA A 131 -12.12 5.80 -6.28
C ALA A 131 -12.49 5.46 -4.83
N ASN A 132 -13.18 4.34 -4.62
CA ASN A 132 -13.63 3.87 -3.32
C ASN A 132 -13.89 2.36 -3.38
N LEU A 133 -14.19 1.77 -2.24
CA LEU A 133 -14.61 0.37 -2.12
C LEU A 133 -16.10 0.22 -2.49
N THR A 134 -16.47 -0.98 -2.89
CA THR A 134 -17.88 -1.37 -3.10
C THR A 134 -18.34 -2.31 -1.98
N ARG A 135 -19.67 -2.53 -1.89
CA ARG A 135 -20.23 -3.55 -1.00
C ARG A 135 -19.60 -4.93 -1.26
N ARG A 136 -19.44 -5.29 -2.52
CA ARG A 136 -18.84 -6.57 -2.93
C ARG A 136 -17.40 -6.71 -2.41
N ASP A 137 -16.59 -5.67 -2.48
CA ASP A 137 -15.21 -5.70 -1.93
C ASP A 137 -15.24 -5.99 -0.42
N GLY A 138 -16.23 -5.41 0.31
CA GLY A 138 -16.44 -5.67 1.72
C GLY A 138 -16.82 -7.13 2.00
N GLU A 139 -17.81 -7.66 1.28
CA GLU A 139 -18.27 -9.05 1.42
C GLU A 139 -17.15 -10.04 1.16
N GLU A 140 -16.41 -9.86 0.06
CA GLU A 140 -15.27 -10.71 -0.30
C GLU A 140 -14.12 -10.62 0.72
N PHE A 141 -13.77 -9.40 1.14
CA PHE A 141 -12.68 -9.19 2.11
C PHE A 141 -13.01 -9.80 3.47
N PHE A 142 -14.24 -9.60 3.98
CA PHE A 142 -14.63 -10.16 5.28
C PHE A 142 -14.83 -11.67 5.26
N ALA A 143 -15.14 -12.25 4.12
CA ALA A 143 -15.13 -13.71 3.95
C ALA A 143 -13.69 -14.27 3.94
N LEU A 144 -12.72 -13.49 3.44
CA LEU A 144 -11.32 -13.87 3.34
C LEU A 144 -10.54 -13.61 4.64
N ALA A 145 -10.75 -12.47 5.29
CA ALA A 145 -9.96 -11.99 6.43
C ALA A 145 -9.82 -12.98 7.59
N PRO A 146 -10.85 -13.76 7.99
CA PRO A 146 -10.70 -14.78 9.04
C PRO A 146 -9.76 -15.93 8.66
N ARG A 147 -9.54 -16.18 7.36
CA ARG A 147 -8.68 -17.23 6.84
C ARG A 147 -7.22 -16.78 6.70
N VAL A 148 -7.04 -15.46 6.56
CA VAL A 148 -5.71 -14.84 6.49
C VAL A 148 -5.33 -14.41 7.92
N PRO A 149 -4.20 -14.83 8.47
CA PRO A 149 -3.78 -14.41 9.81
C PRO A 149 -3.30 -12.94 9.78
N VAL A 150 -4.19 -12.02 9.38
CA VAL A 150 -3.87 -10.59 9.30
C VAL A 150 -3.62 -10.05 10.70
N ARG A 151 -2.42 -9.53 10.90
CA ARG A 151 -2.04 -8.78 12.10
C ARG A 151 -1.94 -7.30 11.76
N THR A 152 -2.76 -6.49 12.42
CA THR A 152 -2.68 -5.05 12.28
C THR A 152 -1.65 -4.49 13.25
N THR A 153 -0.72 -3.71 12.73
CA THR A 153 0.21 -2.94 13.57
C THR A 153 -0.40 -1.56 13.79
N VAL A 154 -0.58 -1.20 15.05
CA VAL A 154 -1.16 0.09 15.44
C VAL A 154 -0.30 0.76 16.50
N GLN A 155 -0.23 2.08 16.43
CA GLN A 155 0.29 2.94 17.49
C GLN A 155 -0.90 3.68 18.09
N THR A 156 -1.13 3.49 19.38
CA THR A 156 -2.25 4.11 20.10
C THR A 156 -1.84 5.45 20.70
N PHE A 157 -2.75 6.40 20.62
CA PHE A 157 -2.63 7.72 21.24
C PHE A 157 -3.90 8.00 22.05
N PRO A 158 -3.81 8.69 23.20
CA PRO A 158 -4.98 9.26 23.85
C PRO A 158 -5.74 10.19 22.89
N LEU A 159 -7.07 10.26 23.01
CA LEU A 159 -7.85 11.18 22.19
C LEU A 159 -7.44 12.65 22.39
N SER A 160 -6.99 12.99 23.60
CA SER A 160 -6.43 14.31 23.94
C SER A 160 -5.16 14.66 23.17
N GLU A 161 -4.42 13.65 22.67
CA GLU A 161 -3.18 13.80 21.88
C GLU A 161 -3.41 13.65 20.37
N ALA A 162 -4.62 13.90 19.89
CA ALA A 162 -4.96 13.74 18.47
C ALA A 162 -4.06 14.56 17.53
N ASN A 163 -3.67 15.77 17.93
CA ASN A 163 -2.77 16.61 17.13
C ASN A 163 -1.36 16.02 17.05
N GLU A 164 -0.85 15.45 18.13
CA GLU A 164 0.43 14.76 18.14
C GLU A 164 0.40 13.52 17.21
N ALA A 165 -0.66 12.73 17.28
CA ALA A 165 -0.86 11.60 16.36
C ALA A 165 -0.87 12.04 14.89
N LEU A 166 -1.50 13.18 14.57
CA LEU A 166 -1.51 13.75 13.23
C LEU A 166 -0.12 14.23 12.81
N ASP A 167 0.65 14.82 13.70
CA ASP A 167 2.02 15.28 13.41
C ASP A 167 2.97 14.10 13.19
N CYS A 168 2.85 13.03 13.98
CA CYS A 168 3.55 11.78 13.75
C CYS A 168 3.19 11.15 12.39
N LEU A 169 1.90 11.21 11.99
CA LEU A 169 1.47 10.74 10.69
C LEU A 169 2.06 11.57 9.53
N ARG A 170 2.03 12.90 9.65
CA ARG A 170 2.59 13.82 8.62
C ARG A 170 4.09 13.64 8.45
N SER A 171 4.81 13.44 9.55
CA SER A 171 6.27 13.23 9.55
C SER A 171 6.67 11.81 9.12
N GLY A 172 5.70 10.89 9.00
CA GLY A 172 5.96 9.51 8.56
C GLY A 172 6.49 8.59 9.66
N HIS A 173 6.36 8.96 10.94
CA HIS A 173 6.82 8.18 12.08
C HIS A 173 5.79 7.13 12.59
N ILE A 174 4.74 6.85 11.82
CA ILE A 174 3.74 5.83 12.16
C ILE A 174 4.01 4.54 11.40
N LYS A 175 4.21 3.44 12.13
CA LYS A 175 4.20 2.09 11.56
C LYS A 175 2.78 1.54 11.55
N GLY A 176 2.29 1.14 10.39
CA GLY A 176 0.93 0.62 10.25
C GLY A 176 -0.12 1.73 10.32
N ALA A 177 -0.80 1.89 11.45
CA ALA A 177 -1.84 2.90 11.62
C ALA A 177 -1.80 3.56 13.00
N ALA A 178 -2.14 4.86 13.07
CA ALA A 178 -2.44 5.54 14.33
C ALA A 178 -3.89 5.27 14.74
N VAL A 179 -4.10 5.01 16.02
CA VAL A 179 -5.43 4.79 16.61
C VAL A 179 -5.60 5.72 17.80
N LEU A 180 -6.62 6.56 17.76
CA LEU A 180 -7.02 7.38 18.90
C LEU A 180 -7.92 6.58 19.83
N VAL A 181 -7.58 6.56 21.12
CA VAL A 181 -8.32 5.83 22.15
C VAL A 181 -8.92 6.85 23.13
N PRO A 182 -10.23 6.79 23.45
CA PRO A 182 -10.82 7.62 24.50
C PRO A 182 -10.10 7.40 25.83
N ASP A 183 -9.81 8.49 26.56
CA ASP A 183 -8.97 8.47 27.78
C ASP A 183 -9.51 7.55 28.89
N GLU A 184 -10.83 7.37 28.94
CA GLU A 184 -11.50 6.44 29.85
C GLU A 184 -11.18 4.96 29.61
N HIS A 185 -10.79 4.59 28.40
CA HIS A 185 -10.38 3.23 28.06
C HIS A 185 -8.90 2.94 28.35
N LEU A 186 -8.04 3.97 28.42
CA LEU A 186 -6.63 3.82 28.79
C LEU A 186 -6.44 3.52 30.28
N ARG A 187 -7.46 3.85 31.11
CA ARG A 187 -7.44 3.59 32.56
C ARG A 187 -7.86 2.17 32.94
N ARG A 188 -8.32 1.36 31.98
CA ARG A 188 -8.84 -0.01 32.19
C ARG A 188 -7.95 -1.12 31.63
N ALA A 189 -6.82 -0.78 31.02
CA ALA A 189 -5.79 -1.67 30.50
C ALA A 189 -4.55 -1.65 31.41
#